data_f85a3d33e35b19e338af596f4783e1b3
#
_entry.id   f85a3d33e35b19e338af596f4783e1b3
#
_cell.length_a   1.000
_cell.length_b   1.000
_cell.length_c   1.000
_cell.angle_alpha   90.00
_cell.angle_beta   90.00
_cell.angle_gamma   90.00
#
_symmetry.space_group_name_H-M   'P 1'
#
loop_
_entity.id
_entity.type
_entity.pdbx_description
1 polymer ?
#
loop_
_entity_poly.entity_id
_entity_poly.type
_entity_poly.pdbx_seq_one_letter_code
_entity_poly.pdbx_strand_id
1 'polypeptide(L)'
;PGWIAQCIASGVPAGLIGAMEELWRGEGTTFERYNRWAEFAAARGVPRKTIDGTLMTFTMFGRQSIEDWREIADDIVHVHGKCYGFDDAGEEPSMDIPGILGILRDIGYHGFISTEWEGHSYLGPGEIDAFAEVAKQQALIRRTLRG
;
A
#
# COMPACT_ATOMS: atom_id res chain seq x y z
N PRO A 1 -6.08 2.86 -7.39
CA PRO A 1 -5.65 1.81 -6.48
C PRO A 1 -6.82 0.88 -6.12
N GLY A 2 -6.55 -0.42 -5.95
CA GLY A 2 -7.60 -1.42 -5.66
C GLY A 2 -8.42 -1.15 -4.39
N TRP A 3 -7.82 -0.49 -3.39
CA TRP A 3 -8.53 -0.12 -2.17
C TRP A 3 -9.70 0.86 -2.40
N ILE A 4 -9.68 1.66 -3.47
CA ILE A 4 -10.81 2.56 -3.83
C ILE A 4 -12.07 1.73 -4.10
N ALA A 5 -11.95 0.69 -4.92
CA ALA A 5 -13.07 -0.19 -5.23
C ALA A 5 -13.63 -0.86 -3.96
N GLN A 6 -12.76 -1.28 -3.06
CA GLN A 6 -13.14 -1.87 -1.78
C GLN A 6 -13.89 -0.86 -0.89
N CYS A 7 -13.44 0.39 -0.82
CA CYS A 7 -14.14 1.43 -0.05
C CYS A 7 -15.54 1.69 -0.61
N ILE A 8 -15.70 1.76 -1.94
CA ILE A 8 -17.02 1.91 -2.59
C ILE A 8 -17.90 0.70 -2.28
N ALA A 9 -17.38 -0.52 -2.40
CA ALA A 9 -18.11 -1.74 -2.07
C ALA A 9 -18.52 -1.82 -0.58
N SER A 10 -17.73 -1.19 0.30
CA SER A 10 -18.03 -1.06 1.73
C SER A 10 -19.04 0.05 2.06
N GLY A 11 -19.55 0.77 1.06
CA GLY A 11 -20.59 1.78 1.20
C GLY A 11 -20.07 3.23 1.32
N VAL A 12 -18.80 3.50 1.04
CA VAL A 12 -18.31 4.88 0.92
C VAL A 12 -18.91 5.49 -0.35
N PRO A 13 -19.62 6.64 -0.27
CA PRO A 13 -20.15 7.30 -1.45
C PRO A 13 -19.05 7.65 -2.44
N ALA A 14 -19.23 7.27 -3.72
CA ALA A 14 -18.22 7.49 -4.76
C ALA A 14 -17.76 8.96 -4.86
N GLY A 15 -18.66 9.92 -4.63
CA GLY A 15 -18.34 11.36 -4.60
C GLY A 15 -17.42 11.80 -3.47
N LEU A 16 -17.17 10.97 -2.46
CA LEU A 16 -16.27 11.28 -1.34
C LEU A 16 -14.88 10.62 -1.48
N ILE A 17 -14.70 9.74 -2.46
CA ILE A 17 -13.43 8.99 -2.63
C ILE A 17 -12.25 9.94 -2.89
N GLY A 18 -12.43 10.97 -3.72
CA GLY A 18 -11.36 11.94 -3.97
C GLY A 18 -10.89 12.65 -2.70
N ALA A 19 -11.84 13.09 -1.87
CA ALA A 19 -11.51 13.71 -0.58
C ALA A 19 -10.87 12.72 0.40
N MET A 20 -11.31 11.46 0.39
CA MET A 20 -10.68 10.40 1.19
C MET A 20 -9.23 10.17 0.75
N GLU A 21 -8.97 10.13 -0.55
CA GLU A 21 -7.63 9.96 -1.10
C GLU A 21 -6.72 11.14 -0.75
N GLU A 22 -7.21 12.38 -0.84
CA GLU A 22 -6.48 13.57 -0.44
C GLU A 22 -6.08 13.52 1.04
N LEU A 23 -7.01 13.13 1.92
CA LEU A 23 -6.74 12.98 3.34
C LEU A 23 -5.77 11.83 3.63
N TRP A 24 -5.89 10.72 2.90
CA TRP A 24 -4.96 9.59 2.99
C TRP A 24 -3.54 9.95 2.53
N ARG A 25 -3.41 10.81 1.51
CA ARG A 25 -2.12 11.33 1.02
C ARG A 25 -1.55 12.45 1.90
N GLY A 26 -2.36 13.06 2.76
CA GLY A 26 -2.00 14.21 3.57
C GLY A 26 -0.93 13.91 4.63
N GLU A 27 -0.47 14.96 5.29
CA GLU A 27 0.52 14.89 6.37
C GLU A 27 -0.06 14.29 7.66
N GLY A 28 0.84 13.85 8.54
CA GLY A 28 0.54 13.29 9.84
C GLY A 28 0.57 11.77 9.89
N THR A 29 0.39 11.24 11.07
CA THR A 29 0.34 9.80 11.31
C THR A 29 -0.88 9.15 10.63
N THR A 30 -0.84 7.84 10.46
CA THR A 30 -1.97 7.06 9.94
C THR A 30 -3.27 7.35 10.68
N PHE A 31 -3.23 7.41 12.02
CA PHE A 31 -4.42 7.65 12.83
C PHE A 31 -4.92 9.10 12.75
N GLU A 32 -4.04 10.08 12.65
CA GLU A 32 -4.45 11.48 12.43
C GLU A 32 -5.13 11.65 11.08
N ARG A 33 -4.61 11.03 10.03
CA ARG A 33 -5.24 11.05 8.70
C ARG A 33 -6.59 10.35 8.70
N TYR A 34 -6.69 9.17 9.33
CA TYR A 34 -7.95 8.47 9.50
C TYR A 34 -8.97 9.29 10.30
N ASN A 35 -8.58 9.93 11.39
CA ASN A 35 -9.49 10.73 12.21
C ASN A 35 -10.05 11.92 11.42
N ARG A 36 -9.21 12.63 10.65
CA ARG A 36 -9.69 13.69 9.76
C ARG A 36 -10.69 13.18 8.71
N TRP A 37 -10.41 12.02 8.14
CA TRP A 37 -11.39 11.36 7.25
C TRP A 37 -12.68 11.01 7.96
N ALA A 38 -12.61 10.42 9.15
CA ALA A 38 -13.77 10.01 9.92
C ALA A 38 -14.68 11.21 10.27
N GLU A 39 -14.10 12.32 10.71
CA GLU A 39 -14.83 13.56 10.97
C GLU A 39 -15.46 14.14 9.70
N PHE A 40 -14.71 14.19 8.62
CA PHE A 40 -15.18 14.68 7.32
C PHE A 40 -16.35 13.86 6.77
N ALA A 41 -16.26 12.55 6.87
CA ALA A 41 -17.30 11.62 6.39
C ALA A 41 -18.54 11.65 7.28
N ALA A 42 -18.38 11.70 8.61
CA ALA A 42 -19.48 11.80 9.57
C ALA A 42 -20.28 13.08 9.36
N ALA A 43 -19.60 14.21 9.13
CA ALA A 43 -20.26 15.50 8.84
C ALA A 43 -21.10 15.46 7.54
N ARG A 44 -20.90 14.45 6.67
CA ARG A 44 -21.62 14.22 5.42
C ARG A 44 -22.61 13.07 5.49
N GLY A 45 -22.89 12.58 6.71
CA GLY A 45 -23.89 11.54 6.95
C GLY A 45 -23.46 10.14 6.58
N VAL A 46 -22.14 9.89 6.37
CA VAL A 46 -21.65 8.51 6.14
C VAL A 46 -21.85 7.70 7.42
N PRO A 47 -22.49 6.52 7.36
CA PRO A 47 -22.73 5.70 8.54
C PRO A 47 -21.42 5.31 9.25
N ARG A 48 -21.44 5.33 10.58
CA ARG A 48 -20.25 5.01 11.40
C ARG A 48 -19.64 3.67 11.02
N LYS A 49 -20.46 2.63 10.80
CA LYS A 49 -19.98 1.30 10.36
C LYS A 49 -19.17 1.35 9.06
N THR A 50 -19.59 2.17 8.11
CA THR A 50 -18.85 2.39 6.84
C THR A 50 -17.53 3.09 7.10
N ILE A 51 -17.54 4.14 7.92
CA ILE A 51 -16.31 4.87 8.30
C ILE A 51 -15.32 3.92 8.96
N ASP A 52 -15.76 3.15 9.96
CA ASP A 52 -14.90 2.18 10.66
C ASP A 52 -14.33 1.13 9.70
N GLY A 53 -15.09 0.72 8.69
CA GLY A 53 -14.63 -0.19 7.63
C GLY A 53 -13.47 0.36 6.80
N THR A 54 -13.29 1.69 6.75
CA THR A 54 -12.17 2.31 6.02
C THR A 54 -10.87 2.37 6.83
N LEU A 55 -10.88 2.06 8.13
CA LEU A 55 -9.67 2.07 8.96
C LEU A 55 -8.59 1.17 8.37
N MET A 56 -8.96 0.00 7.85
CA MET A 56 -8.02 -0.92 7.17
C MET A 56 -7.29 -0.27 6.02
N THR A 57 -7.96 0.59 5.25
CA THR A 57 -7.33 1.34 4.15
C THR A 57 -6.20 2.24 4.64
N PHE A 58 -6.42 2.93 5.76
CA PHE A 58 -5.40 3.83 6.34
C PHE A 58 -4.26 3.08 7.02
N THR A 59 -4.54 1.93 7.63
CA THR A 59 -3.53 1.16 8.38
C THR A 59 -2.70 0.23 7.49
N MET A 60 -3.33 -0.50 6.57
CA MET A 60 -2.63 -1.42 5.66
C MET A 60 -1.87 -0.68 4.54
N PHE A 61 -2.42 0.46 4.10
CA PHE A 61 -1.78 1.31 3.08
C PHE A 61 -1.25 2.60 3.70
N GLY A 62 -0.79 2.50 4.95
CA GLY A 62 -0.17 3.61 5.65
C GLY A 62 1.05 4.11 4.87
N ARG A 63 1.12 5.44 4.68
CA ARG A 63 2.28 6.09 4.09
C ARG A 63 3.21 6.49 5.22
N GLN A 64 4.27 5.74 5.38
CA GLN A 64 5.39 6.11 6.24
C GLN A 64 6.57 6.54 5.37
N SER A 65 7.48 7.32 5.93
CA SER A 65 8.74 7.62 5.26
C SER A 65 9.53 6.34 5.08
N ILE A 66 9.99 6.06 3.86
CA ILE A 66 10.89 4.93 3.62
C ILE A 66 12.25 5.13 4.30
N GLU A 67 12.62 6.39 4.59
CA GLU A 67 13.86 6.72 5.31
C GLU A 67 13.88 6.17 6.75
N ASP A 68 12.70 5.94 7.35
CA ASP A 68 12.58 5.34 8.70
C ASP A 68 13.21 3.93 8.76
N TRP A 69 13.35 3.25 7.61
CA TRP A 69 14.04 1.97 7.52
C TRP A 69 15.53 2.05 7.90
N ARG A 70 16.14 3.22 7.73
CA ARG A 70 17.54 3.43 8.12
C ARG A 70 17.74 3.38 9.63
N GLU A 71 16.70 3.74 10.41
CA GLU A 71 16.75 3.71 11.87
C GLU A 71 16.76 2.29 12.43
N ILE A 72 16.20 1.32 11.68
CA ILE A 72 16.11 -0.08 12.09
C ILE A 72 17.03 -0.98 11.24
N ALA A 73 17.95 -0.41 10.48
CA ALA A 73 18.76 -1.11 9.49
C ALA A 73 19.47 -2.35 10.05
N ASP A 74 20.06 -2.21 11.24
CA ASP A 74 20.84 -3.27 11.89
C ASP A 74 19.96 -4.43 12.40
N ASP A 75 18.65 -4.18 12.55
CA ASP A 75 17.67 -5.17 13.02
C ASP A 75 16.96 -5.90 11.88
N ILE A 76 17.17 -5.46 10.62
CA ILE A 76 16.52 -6.07 9.46
C ILE A 76 17.22 -7.37 9.08
N VAL A 77 16.61 -8.49 9.39
CA VAL A 77 17.14 -9.83 9.07
C VAL A 77 16.43 -10.49 7.88
N HIS A 78 15.20 -10.08 7.58
CA HIS A 78 14.40 -10.57 6.47
C HIS A 78 13.38 -9.52 6.03
N VAL A 79 13.07 -9.47 4.72
CA VAL A 79 12.07 -8.56 4.16
C VAL A 79 10.97 -9.36 3.48
N HIS A 80 9.71 -9.11 3.86
CA HIS A 80 8.55 -9.52 3.09
C HIS A 80 8.21 -8.41 2.09
N GLY A 81 8.50 -8.66 0.83
CA GLY A 81 8.14 -7.78 -0.27
C GLY A 81 6.70 -8.04 -0.69
N LYS A 82 5.76 -7.32 -0.11
CA LYS A 82 4.35 -7.41 -0.51
C LYS A 82 4.13 -6.70 -1.84
N CYS A 83 3.13 -7.14 -2.60
CA CYS A 83 2.65 -6.44 -3.79
C CYS A 83 1.15 -6.70 -3.97
N TYR A 84 0.48 -5.75 -4.60
CA TYR A 84 -0.97 -5.78 -4.78
C TYR A 84 -1.37 -5.90 -6.25
N GLY A 85 -0.65 -5.26 -7.15
CA GLY A 85 -0.87 -5.36 -8.59
C GLY A 85 0.07 -4.45 -9.35
N PHE A 86 0.35 -4.82 -10.59
CA PHE A 86 1.29 -4.11 -11.47
C PHE A 86 0.55 -3.50 -12.65
N ASP A 87 0.99 -2.33 -13.06
CA ASP A 87 0.53 -1.70 -14.29
C ASP A 87 1.20 -2.33 -15.54
N ASP A 88 0.84 -1.81 -16.72
CA ASP A 88 1.38 -2.29 -18.01
C ASP A 88 2.89 -2.03 -18.16
N ALA A 89 3.45 -1.07 -17.41
CA ALA A 89 4.87 -0.79 -17.38
C ALA A 89 5.64 -1.73 -16.41
N GLY A 90 4.92 -2.53 -15.64
CA GLY A 90 5.48 -3.42 -14.63
C GLY A 90 5.92 -2.67 -13.37
N GLU A 91 5.28 -1.52 -13.08
CA GLU A 91 5.45 -0.78 -11.84
C GLU A 91 4.31 -1.11 -10.86
N GLU A 92 4.63 -1.11 -9.57
CA GLU A 92 3.67 -1.27 -8.49
C GLU A 92 3.26 0.12 -7.96
N PRO A 93 2.06 0.64 -8.29
CA PRO A 93 1.73 2.05 -8.06
C PRO A 93 1.37 2.38 -6.61
N SER A 94 1.18 1.38 -5.75
CA SER A 94 0.78 1.60 -4.35
C SER A 94 1.95 1.66 -3.38
N MET A 95 3.13 1.19 -3.79
CA MET A 95 4.32 1.12 -2.94
C MET A 95 5.57 1.62 -3.69
N ASP A 96 6.45 2.33 -2.98
CA ASP A 96 7.75 2.74 -3.52
C ASP A 96 8.78 1.61 -3.39
N ILE A 97 8.58 0.52 -4.13
CA ILE A 97 9.50 -0.62 -4.13
C ILE A 97 10.92 -0.20 -4.55
N PRO A 98 11.12 0.60 -5.62
CA PRO A 98 12.46 1.05 -5.98
C PRO A 98 13.15 1.85 -4.89
N GLY A 99 12.46 2.75 -4.22
CA GLY A 99 13.00 3.54 -3.11
C GLY A 99 13.41 2.67 -1.92
N ILE A 100 12.55 1.73 -1.51
CA ILE A 100 12.86 0.77 -0.44
C ILE A 100 14.09 -0.08 -0.79
N LEU A 101 14.19 -0.59 -2.02
CA LEU A 101 15.36 -1.35 -2.48
C LEU A 101 16.64 -0.49 -2.49
N GLY A 102 16.53 0.79 -2.83
CA GLY A 102 17.62 1.75 -2.72
C GLY A 102 18.14 1.85 -1.29
N ILE A 103 17.26 2.00 -0.31
CA ILE A 103 17.62 2.05 1.11
C ILE A 103 18.28 0.72 1.54
N LEU A 104 17.68 -0.43 1.22
CA LEU A 104 18.25 -1.74 1.56
C LEU A 104 19.67 -1.92 1.01
N ARG A 105 19.90 -1.46 -0.22
CA ARG A 105 21.26 -1.45 -0.81
C ARG A 105 22.20 -0.54 -0.05
N ASP A 106 21.77 0.69 0.27
CA ASP A 106 22.60 1.70 0.93
C ASP A 106 23.02 1.29 2.35
N ILE A 107 22.14 0.58 3.08
CA ILE A 107 22.45 0.03 4.42
C ILE A 107 23.22 -1.29 4.35
N GLY A 108 23.54 -1.79 3.15
CA GLY A 108 24.30 -3.03 2.98
C GLY A 108 23.50 -4.30 3.31
N TYR A 109 22.19 -4.31 3.11
CA TYR A 109 21.37 -5.50 3.37
C TYR A 109 21.74 -6.65 2.44
N HIS A 110 22.03 -7.82 3.03
CA HIS A 110 22.42 -9.05 2.32
C HIS A 110 21.46 -10.22 2.56
N GLY A 111 20.31 -9.96 3.20
CA GLY A 111 19.30 -10.98 3.47
C GLY A 111 18.41 -11.30 2.27
N PHE A 112 17.35 -12.05 2.53
CA PHE A 112 16.39 -12.43 1.50
C PHE A 112 15.20 -11.48 1.48
N ILE A 113 14.67 -11.25 0.27
CA ILE A 113 13.38 -10.58 0.05
C ILE A 113 12.41 -11.65 -0.46
N SER A 114 11.46 -12.05 0.37
CA SER A 114 10.37 -12.95 -0.03
C SER A 114 9.30 -12.15 -0.75
N THR A 115 8.93 -12.56 -1.95
CA THR A 115 7.81 -11.96 -2.68
C THR A 115 6.49 -12.50 -2.17
N GLU A 116 5.52 -11.61 -1.93
CA GLU A 116 4.21 -11.95 -1.41
C GLU A 116 3.12 -11.13 -2.12
N TRP A 117 2.24 -11.81 -2.86
CA TRP A 117 1.12 -11.14 -3.51
C TRP A 117 -0.11 -11.12 -2.58
N GLU A 118 -0.63 -9.93 -2.33
CA GLU A 118 -1.82 -9.69 -1.50
C GLU A 118 -3.00 -9.05 -2.26
N GLY A 119 -2.95 -9.02 -3.58
CA GLY A 119 -4.01 -8.46 -4.43
C GLY A 119 -5.38 -9.14 -4.26
N HIS A 120 -5.43 -10.36 -3.70
CA HIS A 120 -6.67 -11.05 -3.34
C HIS A 120 -7.55 -10.24 -2.36
N SER A 121 -6.99 -9.27 -1.65
CA SER A 121 -7.76 -8.35 -0.81
C SER A 121 -8.67 -7.41 -1.60
N TYR A 122 -8.48 -7.29 -2.92
CA TYR A 122 -9.20 -6.36 -3.81
C TYR A 122 -9.88 -7.03 -4.98
N LEU A 123 -9.46 -8.24 -5.32
CA LEU A 123 -9.84 -8.94 -6.54
C LEU A 123 -10.53 -10.24 -6.19
N GLY A 124 -11.53 -10.61 -6.96
CA GLY A 124 -12.20 -11.87 -6.82
C GLY A 124 -11.32 -13.07 -7.20
N PRO A 125 -11.66 -14.27 -6.75
CA PRO A 125 -10.95 -15.48 -7.14
C PRO A 125 -10.90 -15.64 -8.66
N GLY A 126 -9.70 -15.79 -9.21
CA GLY A 126 -9.47 -16.03 -10.65
C GLY A 126 -9.45 -14.79 -11.53
N GLU A 127 -9.59 -13.57 -10.97
CA GLU A 127 -9.47 -12.33 -11.76
C GLU A 127 -8.03 -12.02 -12.15
N ILE A 128 -7.05 -12.48 -11.35
CA ILE A 128 -5.63 -12.30 -11.63
C ILE A 128 -4.86 -13.60 -11.32
N ASP A 129 -3.84 -13.85 -12.11
CA ASP A 129 -2.85 -14.90 -11.86
C ASP A 129 -1.80 -14.41 -10.86
N ALA A 130 -1.90 -14.86 -9.61
CA ALA A 130 -0.99 -14.52 -8.52
C ALA A 130 0.48 -14.84 -8.85
N PHE A 131 0.75 -15.93 -9.59
CA PHE A 131 2.11 -16.29 -10.00
C PHE A 131 2.67 -15.30 -11.02
N ALA A 132 1.84 -14.80 -11.92
CA ALA A 132 2.23 -13.77 -12.86
C ALA A 132 2.57 -12.45 -12.12
N GLU A 133 1.79 -12.05 -11.11
CA GLU A 133 2.06 -10.85 -10.31
C GLU A 133 3.35 -10.98 -9.48
N VAL A 134 3.59 -12.13 -8.87
CA VAL A 134 4.87 -12.44 -8.18
C VAL A 134 6.05 -12.37 -9.16
N ALA A 135 5.90 -12.88 -10.39
CA ALA A 135 6.95 -12.81 -11.41
C ALA A 135 7.24 -11.36 -11.82
N LYS A 136 6.23 -10.49 -11.93
CA LYS A 136 6.40 -9.05 -12.19
C LYS A 136 7.14 -8.36 -11.05
N GLN A 137 6.80 -8.66 -9.79
CA GLN A 137 7.53 -8.14 -8.63
C GLN A 137 9.01 -8.55 -8.67
N GLN A 138 9.30 -9.81 -8.91
CA GLN A 138 10.68 -10.28 -9.03
C GLN A 138 11.44 -9.60 -10.17
N ALA A 139 10.75 -9.33 -11.29
CA ALA A 139 11.34 -8.59 -12.40
C ALA A 139 11.66 -7.14 -12.01
N LEU A 140 10.74 -6.46 -11.32
CA LEU A 140 10.95 -5.10 -10.78
C LEU A 140 12.16 -5.08 -9.81
N ILE A 141 12.19 -5.99 -8.83
CA ILE A 141 13.30 -6.10 -7.87
C ILE A 141 14.64 -6.28 -8.60
N ARG A 142 14.72 -7.24 -9.52
CA ARG A 142 15.96 -7.51 -10.28
C ARG A 142 16.39 -6.33 -11.15
N ARG A 143 15.43 -5.63 -11.78
CA ARG A 143 15.69 -4.44 -12.61
C ARG A 143 16.27 -3.33 -11.76
N THR A 144 15.67 -3.04 -10.61
CA THR A 144 16.10 -1.98 -9.69
C THR A 144 17.50 -2.26 -9.09
N LEU A 145 17.80 -3.51 -8.74
CA LEU A 145 19.09 -3.87 -8.14
C LEU A 145 20.24 -3.94 -9.15
N ARG A 146 19.97 -3.98 -10.45
CA ARG A 146 21.00 -4.02 -11.50
C ARG A 146 21.37 -2.63 -12.04
N GLY A 147 20.51 -1.66 -11.87
CA GLY A 147 20.73 -0.25 -12.26
C GLY A 147 21.45 0.51 -11.17
#